data_a0706339d7afc92504e97e6a379d363e
#
_entry.id   a0706339d7afc92504e97e6a379d363e
#
_cell.length_a   1.000
_cell.length_b   1.000
_cell.length_c   1.000
_cell.angle_alpha   90.00
_cell.angle_beta   90.00
_cell.angle_gamma   90.00
#
_symmetry.space_group_name_H-M   'P 1'
#
loop_
_entity.id
_entity.type
_entity.pdbx_description
1 polymer ?
#
loop_
_entity_poly.entity_id
_entity_poly.type
_entity_poly.pdbx_seq_one_letter_code
_entity_poly.pdbx_strand_id
1 'polypeptide(L)'
;MKELFDVVSEKCSEKVTKSYSTSFSMATKMLATSIQQDIYNIYGFVRLSDEIVDSLHDYDKELLFNRFEEDLKNSIKEKISLNPILNSFQHTFHKYSFDIELVNSFMKSMRWDLHKKKYSNKTDYNEYIYGSADVVGLMCLNVFVDGDTKKYNELKQYAMSLGSAFQKVNFLRDLKNDFENLNRSYFPKVNFFDFSENDKNNIIAEIEKDFKNGLKGIFLLPNNSRFGVYTAYKYYFSLLKKLKKTPSKFILSTRIRIPNYAKMGLLAESYFNYHFNTYK
;
A
#
# COMPACT_ATOMS: atom_id res chain seq x y z
N MET A 1 -13.37 7.04 29.83
CA MET A 1 -13.08 8.18 28.93
C MET A 1 -11.99 7.86 27.90
N LYS A 2 -10.92 7.13 28.28
CA LYS A 2 -9.89 6.72 27.30
C LYS A 2 -10.47 5.84 26.18
N GLU A 3 -11.30 4.87 26.51
CA GLU A 3 -11.97 4.00 25.54
C GLU A 3 -12.76 4.78 24.47
N LEU A 4 -13.47 5.85 24.85
CA LEU A 4 -14.16 6.70 23.90
C LEU A 4 -13.20 7.39 22.95
N PHE A 5 -12.07 7.87 23.46
CA PHE A 5 -11.03 8.49 22.65
C PHE A 5 -10.41 7.48 21.66
N ASP A 6 -10.18 6.25 22.11
CA ASP A 6 -9.66 5.17 21.27
C ASP A 6 -10.64 4.84 20.12
N VAL A 7 -11.94 4.70 20.44
CA VAL A 7 -12.99 4.46 19.42
C VAL A 7 -13.07 5.62 18.41
N VAL A 8 -12.95 6.86 18.87
CA VAL A 8 -12.93 8.03 17.95
C VAL A 8 -11.69 8.01 17.07
N SER A 9 -10.53 7.67 17.62
CA SER A 9 -9.27 7.55 16.88
C SER A 9 -9.37 6.50 15.77
N GLU A 10 -9.94 5.34 16.06
CA GLU A 10 -10.20 4.27 15.09
C GLU A 10 -11.14 4.73 13.95
N LYS A 11 -12.22 5.45 14.28
CA LYS A 11 -13.13 6.02 13.29
C LYS A 11 -12.44 7.07 12.39
N CYS A 12 -11.46 7.82 12.91
CA CYS A 12 -10.66 8.73 12.10
C CYS A 12 -9.86 7.96 11.04
N SER A 13 -9.17 6.88 11.41
CA SER A 13 -8.41 6.03 10.47
C SER A 13 -9.32 5.37 9.43
N GLU A 14 -10.49 4.87 9.85
CA GLU A 14 -11.50 4.34 8.93
C GLU A 14 -11.99 5.40 7.95
N LYS A 15 -12.29 6.62 8.43
CA LYS A 15 -12.73 7.74 7.58
C LYS A 15 -11.67 8.15 6.58
N VAL A 16 -10.40 8.26 7.00
CA VAL A 16 -9.27 8.53 6.10
C VAL A 16 -9.23 7.47 5.00
N THR A 17 -9.22 6.19 5.36
CA THR A 17 -9.18 5.09 4.39
C THR A 17 -10.32 5.18 3.37
N LYS A 18 -11.55 5.36 3.83
CA LYS A 18 -12.75 5.44 2.96
C LYS A 18 -12.75 6.66 2.05
N SER A 19 -12.15 7.75 2.50
CA SER A 19 -12.08 9.00 1.72
C SER A 19 -11.02 8.94 0.62
N TYR A 20 -9.86 8.34 0.91
CA TYR A 20 -8.73 8.35 -0.01
C TYR A 20 -8.66 7.14 -0.95
N SER A 21 -9.23 5.99 -0.57
CA SER A 21 -9.16 4.79 -1.40
C SER A 21 -10.42 3.94 -1.40
N THR A 22 -11.22 4.05 -2.45
CA THR A 22 -12.40 3.19 -2.64
C THR A 22 -12.03 1.72 -2.80
N SER A 23 -10.96 1.41 -3.51
CA SER A 23 -10.55 0.03 -3.80
C SER A 23 -10.01 -0.68 -2.58
N PHE A 24 -9.13 0.01 -1.82
CA PHE A 24 -8.59 -0.55 -0.58
C PHE A 24 -9.69 -0.72 0.47
N SER A 25 -10.56 0.29 0.61
CA SER A 25 -11.73 0.23 1.50
C SER A 25 -12.67 -0.93 1.16
N MET A 26 -12.92 -1.20 -0.12
CA MET A 26 -13.72 -2.36 -0.54
C MET A 26 -13.05 -3.69 -0.19
N ALA A 27 -11.76 -3.82 -0.42
CA ALA A 27 -11.00 -5.03 -0.08
C ALA A 27 -10.95 -5.26 1.44
N THR A 28 -10.75 -4.17 2.23
CA THR A 28 -10.76 -4.25 3.69
C THR A 28 -12.10 -4.75 4.24
N LYS A 29 -13.22 -4.33 3.65
CA LYS A 29 -14.55 -4.83 4.02
C LYS A 29 -14.76 -6.33 3.77
N MET A 30 -13.93 -6.95 2.95
CA MET A 30 -13.97 -8.39 2.67
C MET A 30 -13.08 -9.21 3.63
N LEU A 31 -12.36 -8.56 4.53
CA LEU A 31 -11.68 -9.20 5.66
C LEU A 31 -12.70 -9.58 6.76
N ALA A 32 -12.32 -10.45 7.68
CA ALA A 32 -13.12 -10.68 8.89
C ALA A 32 -13.26 -9.38 9.70
N THR A 33 -14.43 -9.14 10.27
CA THR A 33 -14.74 -7.91 11.02
C THR A 33 -13.76 -7.66 12.18
N SER A 34 -13.24 -8.74 12.78
CA SER A 34 -12.29 -8.68 13.89
C SER A 34 -10.94 -8.03 13.58
N ILE A 35 -10.56 -7.95 12.28
CA ILE A 35 -9.27 -7.39 11.85
C ILE A 35 -9.40 -6.16 10.95
N GLN A 36 -10.62 -5.80 10.53
CA GLN A 36 -10.83 -4.67 9.61
C GLN A 36 -10.29 -3.37 10.19
N GLN A 37 -10.56 -3.12 11.47
CA GLN A 37 -10.14 -1.88 12.12
C GLN A 37 -8.62 -1.74 12.18
N ASP A 38 -7.92 -2.83 12.46
CA ASP A 38 -6.45 -2.82 12.49
C ASP A 38 -5.85 -2.48 11.11
N ILE A 39 -6.48 -2.97 10.02
CA ILE A 39 -6.06 -2.61 8.66
C ILE A 39 -6.39 -1.15 8.32
N TYR A 40 -7.52 -0.62 8.80
CA TYR A 40 -7.81 0.82 8.68
C TYR A 40 -6.79 1.66 9.46
N ASN A 41 -6.35 1.23 10.64
CA ASN A 41 -5.35 1.91 11.45
C ASN A 41 -3.98 1.97 10.75
N ILE A 42 -3.54 0.87 10.14
CA ILE A 42 -2.32 0.84 9.32
C ILE A 42 -2.44 1.80 8.13
N TYR A 43 -3.56 1.73 7.39
CA TYR A 43 -3.74 2.58 6.21
C TYR A 43 -3.85 4.07 6.59
N GLY A 44 -4.51 4.39 7.69
CA GLY A 44 -4.62 5.75 8.21
C GLY A 44 -3.24 6.37 8.44
N PHE A 45 -2.35 5.64 9.12
CA PHE A 45 -0.96 6.03 9.34
C PHE A 45 -0.19 6.22 8.04
N VAL A 46 -0.22 5.20 7.15
CA VAL A 46 0.45 5.24 5.85
C VAL A 46 -0.03 6.44 5.02
N ARG A 47 -1.35 6.63 4.92
CA ARG A 47 -1.91 7.70 4.09
C ARG A 47 -1.65 9.09 4.65
N LEU A 48 -1.67 9.28 5.96
CA LEU A 48 -1.36 10.59 6.55
C LEU A 48 0.11 10.98 6.32
N SER A 49 1.03 10.02 6.46
CA SER A 49 2.44 10.21 6.14
C SER A 49 2.66 10.62 4.68
N ASP A 50 2.00 9.91 3.76
CA ASP A 50 2.02 10.17 2.32
C ASP A 50 1.44 11.56 1.98
N GLU A 51 0.33 11.96 2.63
CA GLU A 51 -0.29 13.28 2.44
C GLU A 51 0.65 14.43 2.79
N ILE A 52 1.42 14.30 3.88
CA ILE A 52 2.38 15.32 4.31
C ILE A 52 3.43 15.56 3.21
N VAL A 53 3.97 14.49 2.62
CA VAL A 53 5.08 14.60 1.66
C VAL A 53 4.61 14.92 0.24
N ASP A 54 3.39 14.53 -0.14
CA ASP A 54 2.90 14.67 -1.50
C ASP A 54 1.98 15.87 -1.73
N SER A 55 1.11 16.23 -0.77
CA SER A 55 -0.01 17.14 -1.05
C SER A 55 0.09 18.52 -0.43
N LEU A 56 0.80 18.70 0.68
CA LEU A 56 0.82 19.95 1.44
C LEU A 56 1.83 20.96 0.87
N HIS A 57 1.67 21.38 -0.40
CA HIS A 57 2.64 22.20 -1.12
C HIS A 57 2.80 23.62 -0.56
N ASP A 58 1.75 24.16 0.07
CA ASP A 58 1.74 25.53 0.62
C ASP A 58 2.33 25.61 2.04
N TYR A 59 2.81 24.48 2.57
CA TYR A 59 3.34 24.36 3.93
C TYR A 59 4.77 23.84 3.95
N ASP A 60 5.48 24.08 5.04
CA ASP A 60 6.79 23.50 5.30
C ASP A 60 6.64 21.99 5.60
N LYS A 61 6.72 21.20 4.52
CA LYS A 61 6.55 19.73 4.58
C LYS A 61 7.61 19.07 5.46
N GLU A 62 8.84 19.59 5.46
CA GLU A 62 9.92 19.03 6.26
C GLU A 62 9.66 19.22 7.75
N LEU A 63 9.25 20.42 8.14
CA LEU A 63 8.84 20.70 9.53
C LEU A 63 7.66 19.84 9.96
N LEU A 64 6.63 19.73 9.09
CA LEU A 64 5.45 18.91 9.39
C LEU A 64 5.81 17.43 9.50
N PHE A 65 6.66 16.93 8.62
CA PHE A 65 7.11 15.54 8.65
C PHE A 65 7.96 15.23 9.89
N ASN A 66 8.88 16.14 10.27
CA ASN A 66 9.69 15.97 11.47
C ASN A 66 8.82 15.92 12.74
N ARG A 67 7.81 16.78 12.85
CA ARG A 67 6.83 16.74 13.97
C ARG A 67 6.05 15.44 13.98
N PHE A 68 5.58 15.01 12.81
CA PHE A 68 4.83 13.75 12.70
C PHE A 68 5.69 12.53 13.08
N GLU A 69 6.96 12.50 12.70
CA GLU A 69 7.89 11.42 13.08
C GLU A 69 8.18 11.42 14.57
N GLU A 70 8.32 12.58 15.21
CA GLU A 70 8.48 12.69 16.65
C GLU A 70 7.22 12.24 17.39
N ASP A 71 6.04 12.70 16.96
CA ASP A 71 4.75 12.28 17.51
C ASP A 71 4.54 10.77 17.39
N LEU A 72 4.95 10.17 16.27
CA LEU A 72 4.91 8.73 16.06
C LEU A 72 5.80 7.98 17.06
N LYS A 73 7.06 8.40 17.25
CA LYS A 73 7.99 7.81 18.21
C LYS A 73 7.42 7.88 19.64
N ASN A 74 6.89 9.05 20.01
CA ASN A 74 6.26 9.25 21.30
C ASN A 74 5.01 8.39 21.47
N SER A 75 4.16 8.31 20.44
CA SER A 75 2.94 7.50 20.47
C SER A 75 3.21 6.02 20.74
N ILE A 76 4.24 5.47 20.12
CA ILE A 76 4.67 4.08 20.31
C ILE A 76 5.24 3.88 21.71
N LYS A 77 6.09 4.81 22.18
CA LYS A 77 6.74 4.72 23.50
C LYS A 77 5.73 4.85 24.64
N GLU A 78 4.82 5.84 24.54
CA GLU A 78 3.88 6.22 25.61
C GLU A 78 2.55 5.47 25.53
N LYS A 79 2.31 4.76 24.42
CA LYS A 79 1.07 4.01 24.12
C LYS A 79 -0.17 4.91 24.09
N ILE A 80 0.02 6.16 23.71
CA ILE A 80 -1.03 7.17 23.50
C ILE A 80 -0.53 8.28 22.57
N SER A 81 -1.43 8.90 21.84
CA SER A 81 -1.16 10.12 21.07
C SER A 81 -2.39 11.01 21.04
N LEU A 82 -2.20 12.34 21.06
CA LEU A 82 -3.28 13.30 20.80
C LEU A 82 -3.66 13.35 19.31
N ASN A 83 -2.77 12.88 18.44
CA ASN A 83 -3.11 12.65 17.03
C ASN A 83 -3.92 11.35 16.92
N PRO A 84 -5.21 11.39 16.54
CA PRO A 84 -6.06 10.20 16.54
C PRO A 84 -5.60 9.10 15.60
N ILE A 85 -4.94 9.46 14.48
CA ILE A 85 -4.40 8.47 13.53
C ILE A 85 -3.22 7.73 14.17
N LEU A 86 -2.30 8.44 14.82
CA LEU A 86 -1.18 7.81 15.52
C LEU A 86 -1.65 7.04 16.76
N ASN A 87 -2.70 7.52 17.44
CA ASN A 87 -3.28 6.78 18.57
C ASN A 87 -3.87 5.44 18.15
N SER A 88 -4.60 5.39 17.04
CA SER A 88 -5.16 4.13 16.53
C SER A 88 -4.06 3.21 15.97
N PHE A 89 -3.05 3.76 15.29
CA PHE A 89 -1.94 2.98 14.76
C PHE A 89 -1.11 2.32 15.85
N GLN A 90 -0.74 3.06 16.91
CA GLN A 90 0.05 2.49 18.01
C GLN A 90 -0.69 1.35 18.74
N HIS A 91 -2.03 1.40 18.82
CA HIS A 91 -2.81 0.26 19.33
C HIS A 91 -2.57 -1.00 18.52
N THR A 92 -2.67 -0.91 17.19
CA THR A 92 -2.41 -2.04 16.28
C THR A 92 -0.95 -2.49 16.36
N PHE A 93 0.00 -1.54 16.41
CA PHE A 93 1.42 -1.82 16.58
C PHE A 93 1.70 -2.70 17.80
N HIS A 94 1.16 -2.32 18.97
CA HIS A 94 1.36 -3.07 20.20
C HIS A 94 0.57 -4.39 20.26
N LYS A 95 -0.67 -4.38 19.74
CA LYS A 95 -1.54 -5.56 19.70
C LYS A 95 -0.88 -6.74 18.98
N TYR A 96 -0.20 -6.47 17.87
CA TYR A 96 0.45 -7.49 17.05
C TYR A 96 1.97 -7.51 17.20
N SER A 97 2.53 -6.75 18.12
CA SER A 97 3.98 -6.68 18.38
C SER A 97 4.79 -6.44 17.11
N PHE A 98 4.44 -5.39 16.36
CA PHE A 98 5.16 -5.07 15.13
C PHE A 98 6.65 -4.82 15.41
N ASP A 99 7.50 -5.30 14.49
CA ASP A 99 8.89 -4.90 14.47
C ASP A 99 8.99 -3.41 14.12
N ILE A 100 9.63 -2.63 14.98
CA ILE A 100 9.83 -1.19 14.79
C ILE A 100 10.57 -0.88 13.49
N GLU A 101 11.40 -1.80 12.99
CA GLU A 101 12.15 -1.62 11.76
C GLU A 101 11.24 -1.54 10.52
N LEU A 102 10.03 -2.11 10.56
CA LEU A 102 9.04 -1.93 9.50
C LEU A 102 8.57 -0.47 9.44
N VAL A 103 8.31 0.13 10.60
CA VAL A 103 7.89 1.52 10.72
C VAL A 103 9.03 2.46 10.33
N ASN A 104 10.25 2.21 10.82
CA ASN A 104 11.43 2.99 10.49
C ASN A 104 11.71 2.99 8.98
N SER A 105 11.63 1.82 8.35
CA SER A 105 11.83 1.67 6.90
C SER A 105 10.77 2.43 6.10
N PHE A 106 9.52 2.40 6.54
CA PHE A 106 8.45 3.17 5.92
C PHE A 106 8.71 4.68 6.04
N MET A 107 8.99 5.17 7.24
CA MET A 107 9.28 6.60 7.49
C MET A 107 10.50 7.07 6.69
N LYS A 108 11.55 6.23 6.56
CA LYS A 108 12.71 6.52 5.72
C LYS A 108 12.31 6.72 4.26
N SER A 109 11.44 5.88 3.70
CA SER A 109 10.97 6.04 2.32
C SER A 109 10.13 7.30 2.13
N MET A 110 9.27 7.65 3.09
CA MET A 110 8.50 8.89 3.06
C MET A 110 9.43 10.12 3.15
N ARG A 111 10.48 10.05 3.96
CA ARG A 111 11.49 11.12 4.02
C ARG A 111 12.23 11.29 2.70
N TRP A 112 12.47 10.22 1.96
CA TRP A 112 13.05 10.33 0.62
C TRP A 112 12.15 11.12 -0.33
N ASP A 113 10.84 11.04 -0.20
CA ASP A 113 9.89 11.77 -1.04
C ASP A 113 9.95 13.29 -0.86
N LEU A 114 10.50 13.79 0.25
CA LEU A 114 10.77 15.22 0.44
C LEU A 114 11.91 15.73 -0.47
N HIS A 115 12.90 14.88 -0.76
CA HIS A 115 14.16 15.35 -1.38
C HIS A 115 14.53 14.59 -2.66
N LYS A 116 14.26 13.27 -2.71
CA LYS A 116 14.71 12.40 -3.79
C LYS A 116 13.75 12.44 -4.98
N LYS A 117 14.26 12.87 -6.13
CA LYS A 117 13.45 13.01 -7.35
C LYS A 117 13.65 11.85 -8.34
N LYS A 118 14.79 11.17 -8.29
CA LYS A 118 15.13 10.09 -9.25
C LYS A 118 15.73 8.89 -8.54
N TYR A 119 15.32 7.71 -8.97
CA TYR A 119 15.82 6.42 -8.54
C TYR A 119 16.63 5.81 -9.70
N SER A 120 17.90 6.23 -9.81
CA SER A 120 18.75 5.95 -10.99
C SER A 120 19.31 4.52 -11.00
N ASN A 121 19.36 3.86 -9.86
CA ASN A 121 19.89 2.51 -9.73
C ASN A 121 18.88 1.56 -9.09
N LYS A 122 19.11 0.26 -9.29
CA LYS A 122 18.18 -0.78 -8.81
C LYS A 122 18.18 -0.93 -7.29
N THR A 123 19.26 -0.59 -6.62
CA THR A 123 19.37 -0.65 -5.16
C THR A 123 18.43 0.35 -4.52
N ASP A 124 18.53 1.63 -4.90
CA ASP A 124 17.64 2.69 -4.42
C ASP A 124 16.17 2.43 -4.72
N TYR A 125 15.89 1.93 -5.93
CA TYR A 125 14.55 1.56 -6.35
C TYR A 125 13.96 0.45 -5.47
N ASN A 126 14.72 -0.62 -5.24
CA ASN A 126 14.27 -1.73 -4.40
C ASN A 126 14.12 -1.29 -2.94
N GLU A 127 15.04 -0.48 -2.42
CA GLU A 127 14.97 0.02 -1.05
C GLU A 127 13.74 0.92 -0.85
N TYR A 128 13.43 1.77 -1.84
CA TYR A 128 12.23 2.60 -1.79
C TYR A 128 10.95 1.76 -1.82
N ILE A 129 10.85 0.76 -2.71
CA ILE A 129 9.69 -0.15 -2.76
C ILE A 129 9.55 -0.92 -1.45
N TYR A 130 10.66 -1.43 -0.91
CA TYR A 130 10.66 -2.12 0.38
C TYR A 130 10.03 -1.24 1.46
N GLY A 131 10.52 -0.02 1.63
CA GLY A 131 10.01 0.88 2.68
C GLY A 131 8.61 1.43 2.38
N SER A 132 8.27 1.78 1.14
CA SER A 132 6.98 2.39 0.82
C SER A 132 5.83 1.39 0.65
N ALA A 133 6.12 0.11 0.40
CA ALA A 133 5.09 -0.89 0.09
C ALA A 133 5.28 -2.25 0.77
N ASP A 134 6.48 -2.85 0.70
CA ASP A 134 6.68 -4.20 1.21
C ASP A 134 6.46 -4.26 2.72
N VAL A 135 7.00 -3.28 3.48
CA VAL A 135 6.80 -3.21 4.94
C VAL A 135 5.34 -2.95 5.32
N VAL A 136 4.57 -2.24 4.50
CA VAL A 136 3.13 -2.09 4.69
C VAL A 136 2.42 -3.43 4.52
N GLY A 137 2.80 -4.20 3.50
CA GLY A 137 2.34 -5.58 3.32
C GLY A 137 2.71 -6.49 4.50
N LEU A 138 3.89 -6.30 5.08
CA LEU A 138 4.37 -7.05 6.25
C LEU A 138 3.62 -6.66 7.54
N MET A 139 3.31 -5.38 7.76
CA MET A 139 2.44 -4.95 8.86
C MET A 139 1.04 -5.56 8.74
N CYS A 140 0.45 -5.53 7.53
CA CYS A 140 -0.83 -6.18 7.28
C CYS A 140 -0.75 -7.70 7.48
N LEU A 141 0.33 -8.35 7.03
CA LEU A 141 0.53 -9.79 7.24
C LEU A 141 0.54 -10.15 8.72
N ASN A 142 1.17 -9.35 9.56
CA ASN A 142 1.22 -9.58 11.00
C ASN A 142 -0.18 -9.59 11.62
N VAL A 143 -1.06 -8.69 11.17
CA VAL A 143 -2.49 -8.69 11.53
C VAL A 143 -3.19 -9.96 11.01
N PHE A 144 -2.94 -10.35 9.77
CA PHE A 144 -3.62 -11.50 9.15
C PHE A 144 -3.30 -12.83 9.83
N VAL A 145 -2.08 -12.98 10.33
CA VAL A 145 -1.63 -14.19 11.03
C VAL A 145 -1.76 -14.09 12.55
N ASP A 146 -2.38 -13.02 13.06
CA ASP A 146 -2.60 -12.77 14.49
C ASP A 146 -1.29 -12.82 15.33
N GLY A 147 -0.22 -12.23 14.79
CA GLY A 147 1.09 -12.19 15.43
C GLY A 147 1.85 -13.54 15.44
N ASP A 148 1.35 -14.58 14.77
CA ASP A 148 2.03 -15.88 14.66
C ASP A 148 3.35 -15.72 13.88
N THR A 149 4.46 -15.70 14.61
CA THR A 149 5.83 -15.52 14.05
C THR A 149 6.20 -16.61 13.03
N LYS A 150 5.74 -17.83 13.21
CA LYS A 150 6.04 -18.95 12.29
C LYS A 150 5.35 -18.70 10.94
N LYS A 151 4.06 -18.47 10.96
CA LYS A 151 3.28 -18.17 9.74
C LYS A 151 3.75 -16.87 9.08
N TYR A 152 4.09 -15.85 9.88
CA TYR A 152 4.66 -14.62 9.37
C TYR A 152 5.94 -14.90 8.57
N ASN A 153 6.89 -15.66 9.13
CA ASN A 153 8.14 -16.00 8.45
C ASN A 153 7.94 -16.86 7.18
N GLU A 154 6.94 -17.74 7.19
CA GLU A 154 6.57 -18.55 6.01
C GLU A 154 5.98 -17.69 4.88
N LEU A 155 5.25 -16.62 5.21
CA LEU A 155 4.47 -15.84 4.24
C LEU A 155 5.12 -14.51 3.84
N LYS A 156 6.11 -14.01 4.58
CA LYS A 156 6.68 -12.67 4.39
C LYS A 156 7.16 -12.37 2.96
N GLN A 157 7.79 -13.33 2.29
CA GLN A 157 8.28 -13.13 0.92
C GLN A 157 7.13 -12.96 -0.09
N TYR A 158 6.01 -13.63 0.12
CA TYR A 158 4.82 -13.50 -0.70
C TYR A 158 4.12 -12.15 -0.45
N ALA A 159 4.05 -11.72 0.81
CA ALA A 159 3.48 -10.43 1.18
C ALA A 159 4.30 -9.27 0.60
N MET A 160 5.63 -9.34 0.68
CA MET A 160 6.54 -8.37 0.04
C MET A 160 6.32 -8.35 -1.48
N SER A 161 6.28 -9.50 -2.14
CA SER A 161 6.02 -9.55 -3.58
C SER A 161 4.68 -8.90 -3.95
N LEU A 162 3.65 -9.07 -3.13
CA LEU A 162 2.35 -8.45 -3.39
C LEU A 162 2.39 -6.94 -3.16
N GLY A 163 3.06 -6.46 -2.12
CA GLY A 163 3.32 -5.04 -1.85
C GLY A 163 4.06 -4.39 -3.01
N SER A 164 5.18 -4.99 -3.43
CA SER A 164 5.96 -4.58 -4.60
C SER A 164 5.12 -4.50 -5.86
N ALA A 165 4.28 -5.52 -6.14
CA ALA A 165 3.41 -5.53 -7.32
C ALA A 165 2.43 -4.35 -7.31
N PHE A 166 1.78 -4.09 -6.17
CA PHE A 166 0.83 -2.98 -6.03
C PHE A 166 1.51 -1.63 -6.23
N GLN A 167 2.68 -1.43 -5.64
CA GLN A 167 3.43 -0.18 -5.76
C GLN A 167 3.91 0.07 -7.18
N LYS A 168 4.48 -0.94 -7.84
CA LYS A 168 4.91 -0.83 -9.23
C LYS A 168 3.75 -0.55 -10.19
N VAL A 169 2.57 -1.12 -9.93
CA VAL A 169 1.34 -0.77 -10.67
C VAL A 169 0.95 0.69 -10.44
N ASN A 170 1.07 1.20 -9.20
CA ASN A 170 0.81 2.60 -8.90
C ASN A 170 1.79 3.50 -9.67
N PHE A 171 3.10 3.23 -9.64
CA PHE A 171 4.10 3.99 -10.39
C PHE A 171 3.82 4.01 -11.89
N LEU A 172 3.48 2.86 -12.47
CA LEU A 172 3.18 2.81 -13.91
C LEU A 172 1.87 3.54 -14.25
N ARG A 173 0.86 3.46 -13.38
CA ARG A 173 -0.42 4.17 -13.53
C ARG A 173 -0.27 5.69 -13.42
N ASP A 174 0.55 6.13 -12.48
CA ASP A 174 0.67 7.54 -12.10
C ASP A 174 1.89 8.22 -12.74
N LEU A 175 2.58 7.54 -13.68
CA LEU A 175 3.84 7.95 -14.30
C LEU A 175 3.84 9.41 -14.78
N LYS A 176 2.73 9.88 -15.39
CA LYS A 176 2.55 11.27 -15.80
C LYS A 176 2.53 12.21 -14.61
N ASN A 177 1.65 11.93 -13.65
CA ASN A 177 1.46 12.78 -12.47
C ASN A 177 2.73 12.89 -11.63
N ASP A 178 3.41 11.76 -11.45
CA ASP A 178 4.65 11.71 -10.66
C ASP A 178 5.77 12.51 -11.33
N PHE A 179 5.82 12.47 -12.67
CA PHE A 179 6.80 13.25 -13.41
C PHE A 179 6.46 14.76 -13.46
N GLU A 180 5.23 15.12 -13.85
CA GLU A 180 4.84 16.51 -14.09
C GLU A 180 4.61 17.30 -12.80
N ASN A 181 3.95 16.71 -11.79
CA ASN A 181 3.56 17.41 -10.56
C ASN A 181 4.53 17.20 -9.40
N LEU A 182 5.14 16.00 -9.29
CA LEU A 182 6.07 15.68 -8.21
C LEU A 182 7.54 15.72 -8.66
N ASN A 183 7.79 15.86 -9.98
CA ASN A 183 9.12 15.79 -10.59
C ASN A 183 9.87 14.50 -10.17
N ARG A 184 9.15 13.38 -10.05
CA ARG A 184 9.69 12.09 -9.62
C ARG A 184 9.72 11.08 -10.75
N SER A 185 10.78 10.27 -10.79
CA SER A 185 10.94 9.13 -11.69
C SER A 185 11.43 7.92 -10.90
N TYR A 186 10.56 6.92 -10.76
CA TYR A 186 10.84 5.73 -9.95
C TYR A 186 11.57 4.63 -10.70
N PHE A 187 11.21 4.36 -11.97
CA PHE A 187 11.81 3.26 -12.72
C PHE A 187 13.24 3.57 -13.15
N PRO A 188 14.26 2.78 -12.73
CA PRO A 188 15.63 2.97 -13.15
C PRO A 188 15.76 2.86 -14.67
N LYS A 189 16.59 3.72 -15.27
CA LYS A 189 16.88 3.74 -16.71
C LYS A 189 15.70 4.08 -17.63
N VAL A 190 14.52 4.40 -17.08
CA VAL A 190 13.37 4.85 -17.86
C VAL A 190 13.38 6.35 -17.98
N ASN A 191 13.32 6.85 -19.21
CA ASN A 191 13.18 8.27 -19.51
C ASN A 191 11.70 8.57 -19.82
N PHE A 192 11.09 9.49 -19.09
CA PHE A 192 9.70 9.88 -19.31
C PHE A 192 9.47 10.37 -20.75
N PHE A 193 10.40 11.18 -21.31
CA PHE A 193 10.25 11.73 -22.65
C PHE A 193 10.44 10.73 -23.79
N ASP A 194 11.04 9.57 -23.50
CA ASP A 194 11.30 8.49 -24.45
C ASP A 194 10.80 7.13 -23.93
N PHE A 195 9.63 7.14 -23.27
CA PHE A 195 9.02 5.94 -22.71
C PHE A 195 8.47 5.04 -23.80
N SER A 196 9.23 4.02 -24.16
CA SER A 196 8.92 3.10 -25.24
C SER A 196 7.96 1.97 -24.83
N GLU A 197 7.38 1.28 -25.82
CA GLU A 197 6.63 0.03 -25.59
C GLU A 197 7.53 -1.05 -24.97
N ASN A 198 8.82 -1.08 -25.30
CA ASN A 198 9.76 -2.02 -24.72
C ASN A 198 9.98 -1.75 -23.23
N ASP A 199 10.15 -0.50 -22.82
CA ASP A 199 10.27 -0.13 -21.39
C ASP A 199 9.02 -0.54 -20.61
N LYS A 200 7.83 -0.21 -21.15
CA LYS A 200 6.55 -0.64 -20.58
C LYS A 200 6.47 -2.15 -20.39
N ASN A 201 6.83 -2.91 -21.43
CA ASN A 201 6.74 -4.37 -21.41
C ASN A 201 7.71 -4.98 -20.39
N ASN A 202 8.92 -4.44 -20.26
CA ASN A 202 9.90 -4.86 -19.25
C ASN A 202 9.39 -4.62 -17.82
N ILE A 203 8.80 -3.44 -17.56
CA ILE A 203 8.18 -3.13 -16.27
C ILE A 203 7.01 -4.08 -15.99
N ILE A 204 6.14 -4.31 -16.97
CA ILE A 204 4.99 -5.22 -16.82
C ILE A 204 5.45 -6.63 -16.51
N ALA A 205 6.48 -7.14 -17.18
CA ALA A 205 7.03 -8.47 -16.91
C ALA A 205 7.56 -8.62 -15.47
N GLU A 206 8.23 -7.58 -14.95
CA GLU A 206 8.64 -7.54 -13.53
C GLU A 206 7.43 -7.58 -12.59
N ILE A 207 6.40 -6.77 -12.86
CA ILE A 207 5.17 -6.73 -12.04
C ILE A 207 4.41 -8.07 -12.11
N GLU A 208 4.31 -8.70 -13.28
CA GLU A 208 3.64 -10.01 -13.45
C GLU A 208 4.35 -11.11 -12.64
N LYS A 209 5.67 -11.06 -12.54
CA LYS A 209 6.46 -11.97 -11.68
C LYS A 209 6.11 -11.81 -10.21
N ASP A 210 6.01 -10.55 -9.74
CA ASP A 210 5.64 -10.25 -8.36
C ASP A 210 4.21 -10.69 -8.06
N PHE A 211 3.26 -10.44 -8.95
CA PHE A 211 1.88 -10.93 -8.81
C PHE A 211 1.80 -12.46 -8.77
N LYS A 212 2.55 -13.15 -9.62
CA LYS A 212 2.61 -14.63 -9.63
C LYS A 212 3.10 -15.17 -8.30
N ASN A 213 4.10 -14.51 -7.70
CA ASN A 213 4.62 -14.91 -6.41
C ASN A 213 3.65 -14.56 -5.28
N GLY A 214 3.11 -13.34 -5.26
CA GLY A 214 2.12 -12.90 -4.26
C GLY A 214 0.87 -13.77 -4.23
N LEU A 215 0.38 -14.22 -5.40
CA LEU A 215 -0.81 -15.07 -5.48
C LEU A 215 -0.63 -16.41 -4.73
N LYS A 216 0.57 -17.00 -4.75
CA LYS A 216 0.86 -18.22 -3.99
C LYS A 216 0.63 -18.01 -2.49
N GLY A 217 1.10 -16.87 -1.96
CA GLY A 217 0.93 -16.52 -0.55
C GLY A 217 -0.52 -16.28 -0.18
N ILE A 218 -1.34 -15.70 -1.07
CA ILE A 218 -2.76 -15.43 -0.79
C ILE A 218 -3.50 -16.72 -0.41
N PHE A 219 -3.24 -17.83 -1.09
CA PHE A 219 -3.93 -19.10 -0.80
C PHE A 219 -3.44 -19.77 0.49
N LEU A 220 -2.31 -19.34 1.03
CA LEU A 220 -1.77 -19.79 2.31
C LEU A 220 -2.23 -18.92 3.48
N LEU A 221 -2.84 -17.76 3.21
CA LEU A 221 -3.36 -16.88 4.26
C LEU A 221 -4.49 -17.55 5.04
N PRO A 222 -4.67 -17.20 6.32
CA PRO A 222 -5.84 -17.60 7.10
C PRO A 222 -7.16 -17.12 6.48
N ASN A 223 -8.25 -17.80 6.81
CA ASN A 223 -9.58 -17.49 6.26
C ASN A 223 -10.07 -16.07 6.61
N ASN A 224 -9.62 -15.50 7.74
CA ASN A 224 -9.97 -14.15 8.18
C ASN A 224 -9.53 -13.05 7.20
N SER A 225 -8.51 -13.32 6.37
CA SER A 225 -7.89 -12.33 5.50
C SER A 225 -7.85 -12.71 4.02
N ARG A 226 -7.86 -14.02 3.72
CA ARG A 226 -7.63 -14.55 2.36
C ARG A 226 -8.52 -13.91 1.31
N PHE A 227 -9.83 -13.83 1.55
CA PHE A 227 -10.78 -13.30 0.57
C PHE A 227 -10.58 -11.79 0.34
N GLY A 228 -10.34 -11.01 1.40
CA GLY A 228 -10.06 -9.57 1.27
C GLY A 228 -8.79 -9.30 0.48
N VAL A 229 -7.71 -10.03 0.76
CA VAL A 229 -6.44 -9.89 0.04
C VAL A 229 -6.57 -10.36 -1.41
N TYR A 230 -7.30 -11.45 -1.66
CA TYR A 230 -7.60 -11.91 -3.02
C TYR A 230 -8.41 -10.86 -3.82
N THR A 231 -9.36 -10.19 -3.19
CA THR A 231 -10.12 -9.09 -3.81
C THR A 231 -9.21 -7.93 -4.21
N ALA A 232 -8.29 -7.52 -3.33
CA ALA A 232 -7.28 -6.50 -3.65
C ALA A 232 -6.39 -6.93 -4.82
N TYR A 233 -5.91 -8.18 -4.79
CA TYR A 233 -5.13 -8.78 -5.88
C TYR A 233 -5.87 -8.69 -7.22
N LYS A 234 -7.11 -9.15 -7.29
CA LYS A 234 -7.93 -9.14 -8.53
C LYS A 234 -8.09 -7.73 -9.07
N TYR A 235 -8.32 -6.77 -8.19
CA TYR A 235 -8.42 -5.37 -8.57
C TYR A 235 -7.13 -4.83 -9.19
N TYR A 236 -5.99 -4.98 -8.52
CA TYR A 236 -4.70 -4.50 -9.02
C TYR A 236 -4.24 -5.26 -10.27
N PHE A 237 -4.48 -6.56 -10.33
CA PHE A 237 -4.17 -7.36 -11.51
C PHE A 237 -5.02 -6.98 -12.72
N SER A 238 -6.29 -6.61 -12.50
CA SER A 238 -7.15 -6.07 -13.57
C SER A 238 -6.64 -4.70 -14.06
N LEU A 239 -6.15 -3.86 -13.14
CA LEU A 239 -5.52 -2.60 -13.50
C LEU A 239 -4.24 -2.83 -14.31
N LEU A 240 -3.39 -3.78 -13.92
CA LEU A 240 -2.20 -4.16 -14.68
C LEU A 240 -2.57 -4.64 -16.09
N LYS A 241 -3.59 -5.51 -16.22
CA LYS A 241 -4.09 -5.96 -17.54
C LYS A 241 -4.52 -4.80 -18.42
N LYS A 242 -5.16 -3.78 -17.84
CA LYS A 242 -5.55 -2.58 -18.57
C LYS A 242 -4.33 -1.75 -18.99
N LEU A 243 -3.36 -1.54 -18.10
CA LEU A 243 -2.10 -0.87 -18.41
C LEU A 243 -1.33 -1.60 -19.54
N LYS A 244 -1.27 -2.93 -19.49
CA LYS A 244 -0.62 -3.76 -20.52
C LYS A 244 -1.23 -3.54 -21.92
N LYS A 245 -2.55 -3.40 -21.99
CA LYS A 245 -3.29 -3.15 -23.26
C LYS A 245 -3.22 -1.69 -23.72
N THR A 246 -2.83 -0.77 -22.84
CA THR A 246 -2.76 0.67 -23.16
C THR A 246 -1.41 0.97 -23.79
N PRO A 247 -1.35 1.61 -24.98
CA PRO A 247 -0.08 2.05 -25.57
C PRO A 247 0.71 2.97 -24.63
N SER A 248 2.05 2.88 -24.65
CA SER A 248 2.93 3.64 -23.74
C SER A 248 2.66 5.15 -23.78
N LYS A 249 2.44 5.71 -24.98
CA LYS A 249 2.10 7.12 -25.20
C LYS A 249 0.81 7.55 -24.46
N PHE A 250 -0.18 6.67 -24.34
CA PHE A 250 -1.42 6.98 -23.60
C PHE A 250 -1.22 6.92 -22.09
N ILE A 251 -0.32 6.08 -21.58
CA ILE A 251 0.05 6.07 -20.15
C ILE A 251 0.68 7.41 -19.77
N LEU A 252 1.51 7.99 -20.64
CA LEU A 252 2.10 9.33 -20.45
C LEU A 252 1.10 10.49 -20.54
N SER A 253 -0.09 10.27 -21.08
CA SER A 253 -1.06 11.35 -21.29
C SER A 253 -2.25 11.30 -20.33
N THR A 254 -2.57 10.14 -19.79
CA THR A 254 -3.81 9.91 -19.02
C THR A 254 -3.64 8.91 -17.90
N ARG A 255 -4.18 9.23 -16.72
CA ARG A 255 -4.23 8.30 -15.60
C ARG A 255 -5.22 7.17 -15.85
N ILE A 256 -4.73 5.94 -15.97
CA ILE A 256 -5.54 4.76 -16.23
C ILE A 256 -6.28 4.35 -14.94
N ARG A 257 -7.60 4.18 -15.03
CA ARG A 257 -8.47 3.83 -13.90
C ARG A 257 -9.41 2.68 -14.25
N ILE A 258 -9.82 1.92 -13.23
CA ILE A 258 -10.95 1.00 -13.32
C ILE A 258 -12.20 1.73 -12.83
N PRO A 259 -13.26 1.85 -13.64
CA PRO A 259 -14.50 2.51 -13.23
C PRO A 259 -15.17 1.80 -12.03
N ASN A 260 -15.94 2.54 -11.24
CA ASN A 260 -16.55 1.98 -10.02
C ASN A 260 -17.51 0.82 -10.31
N TYR A 261 -18.28 0.86 -11.40
CA TYR A 261 -19.13 -0.28 -11.79
C TYR A 261 -18.31 -1.56 -12.10
N ALA A 262 -17.15 -1.40 -12.74
CA ALA A 262 -16.27 -2.53 -13.02
C ALA A 262 -15.61 -3.09 -11.74
N LYS A 263 -15.38 -2.24 -10.73
CA LYS A 263 -14.91 -2.70 -9.40
C LYS A 263 -15.95 -3.61 -8.72
N MET A 264 -17.24 -3.28 -8.83
CA MET A 264 -18.32 -4.13 -8.31
C MET A 264 -18.38 -5.47 -9.05
N GLY A 265 -18.22 -5.45 -10.37
CA GLY A 265 -18.12 -6.69 -11.18
C GLY A 265 -16.93 -7.55 -10.76
N LEU A 266 -15.76 -6.94 -10.54
CA LEU A 266 -14.57 -7.64 -10.05
C LEU A 266 -14.76 -8.23 -8.65
N LEU A 267 -15.50 -7.56 -7.77
CA LEU A 267 -15.84 -8.07 -6.46
C LEU A 267 -16.73 -9.32 -6.57
N ALA A 268 -17.78 -9.25 -7.37
CA ALA A 268 -18.67 -10.39 -7.62
C ALA A 268 -17.91 -11.56 -8.25
N GLU A 269 -17.09 -11.32 -9.28
CA GLU A 269 -16.21 -12.32 -9.90
C GLU A 269 -15.25 -12.94 -8.86
N SER A 270 -14.65 -12.11 -8.00
CA SER A 270 -13.75 -12.58 -6.94
C SER A 270 -14.48 -13.49 -5.95
N TYR A 271 -15.72 -13.14 -5.60
CA TYR A 271 -16.55 -13.95 -4.72
C TYR A 271 -16.85 -15.32 -5.33
N PHE A 272 -17.30 -15.36 -6.59
CA PHE A 272 -17.57 -16.64 -7.29
C PHE A 272 -16.30 -17.47 -7.43
N ASN A 273 -15.20 -16.88 -7.93
CA ASN A 273 -13.95 -17.61 -8.11
C ASN A 273 -13.42 -18.18 -6.77
N TYR A 274 -13.55 -17.42 -5.69
CA TYR A 274 -13.09 -17.85 -4.37
C TYR A 274 -13.92 -19.00 -3.82
N HIS A 275 -15.26 -18.93 -3.89
CA HIS A 275 -16.13 -19.94 -3.31
C HIS A 275 -16.24 -21.21 -4.16
N PHE A 276 -16.11 -21.11 -5.48
CA PHE A 276 -16.18 -22.26 -6.38
C PHE A 276 -14.81 -22.84 -6.77
N ASN A 277 -13.72 -22.39 -6.13
CA ASN A 277 -12.34 -22.82 -6.40
C ASN A 277 -11.92 -22.72 -7.90
N THR A 278 -12.47 -21.75 -8.64
CA THR A 278 -12.19 -21.54 -10.06
C THR A 278 -10.99 -20.61 -10.33
N TYR A 279 -10.13 -20.43 -9.33
CA TYR A 279 -8.93 -19.60 -9.43
C TYR A 279 -7.67 -20.38 -9.86
N LYS A 280 -7.86 -21.60 -10.41
CA LYS A 280 -6.77 -22.42 -10.95
C LYS A 280 -6.35 -21.96 -12.35
#